data_cfbcd6b6504bcb6f4a15fea383789b71
#
_entry.id   cfbcd6b6504bcb6f4a15fea383789b71
#
_cell.length_a   1.000
_cell.length_b   1.000
_cell.length_c   1.000
_cell.angle_alpha   90.00
_cell.angle_beta   90.00
_cell.angle_gamma   90.00
#
_symmetry.space_group_name_H-M   'P 1'
#
loop_
_entity.id
_entity.type
_entity.pdbx_description
1 polymer ?
#
loop_
_entity_poly.entity_id
_entity_poly.type
_entity_poly.pdbx_seq_one_letter_code
_entity_poly.pdbx_strand_id
1 'polypeptide(L)'
;MKNEISVMAVNDIMVMAKTFAESGMFTDAKAMGQAFVKIQAGQEIGIPPFAAMSGIHIIQGKPTLGAGLIASAVKGSGKYDYKVLKLDDKICSVDFLQGGEVIGNSSFSIEDAKKAQTKNIDKFPKNMLFARAISNGVKWFCPDVFAGPVYVPEEMPDNTVDVNHIEVIEPTILNKKQFDKVLENVDTVNRCIDAVSEGKIKLSEEQAILIEQYKSTLIN
;
A
#
# COMPACT_ATOMS: atom_id res chain seq x y z
N MET A 1 0.26 23.18 15.71
CA MET A 1 1.56 22.49 15.88
C MET A 1 1.80 21.72 14.60
N LYS A 2 2.81 22.08 13.79
CA LYS A 2 3.26 21.25 12.69
C LYS A 2 3.84 19.98 13.33
N ASN A 3 3.21 18.84 13.16
CA ASN A 3 3.88 17.57 13.41
C ASN A 3 5.01 17.47 12.38
N GLU A 4 6.23 17.77 12.80
CA GLU A 4 7.41 17.40 12.05
C GLU A 4 7.45 15.87 12.06
N ILE A 5 6.97 15.27 10.98
CA ILE A 5 7.11 13.84 10.79
C ILE A 5 8.58 13.61 10.51
N SER A 6 9.28 13.08 11.48
CA SER A 6 10.66 12.64 11.34
C SER A 6 10.69 11.63 10.19
N VAL A 7 11.51 11.91 9.18
CA VAL A 7 11.77 10.96 8.09
C VAL A 7 12.43 9.74 8.72
N MET A 8 11.70 8.63 8.73
CA MET A 8 12.20 7.39 9.30
C MET A 8 13.25 6.76 8.39
N ALA A 9 14.26 6.17 8.99
CA ALA A 9 15.24 5.42 8.24
C ALA A 9 14.59 4.18 7.58
N VAL A 10 15.06 3.82 6.38
CA VAL A 10 14.52 2.67 5.62
C VAL A 10 14.51 1.40 6.44
N ASN A 11 15.55 1.16 7.25
CA ASN A 11 15.63 -0.02 8.11
C ASN A 11 14.52 -0.05 9.18
N ASP A 12 14.16 1.09 9.75
CA ASP A 12 13.08 1.17 10.75
C ASP A 12 11.73 0.89 10.09
N ILE A 13 11.53 1.41 8.88
CA ILE A 13 10.33 1.10 8.07
C ILE A 13 10.26 -0.39 7.76
N MET A 14 11.37 -1.02 7.39
CA MET A 14 11.41 -2.46 7.12
C MET A 14 11.05 -3.30 8.34
N VAL A 15 11.58 -2.96 9.52
CA VAL A 15 11.26 -3.63 10.78
C VAL A 15 9.77 -3.50 11.12
N MET A 16 9.21 -2.30 11.00
CA MET A 16 7.78 -2.08 11.23
C MET A 16 6.90 -2.78 10.19
N ALA A 17 7.28 -2.72 8.92
CA ALA A 17 6.55 -3.39 7.84
C ALA A 17 6.48 -4.91 8.07
N LYS A 18 7.59 -5.52 8.49
CA LYS A 18 7.63 -6.93 8.88
C LYS A 18 6.67 -7.21 10.04
N THR A 19 6.78 -6.43 11.12
CA THR A 19 5.93 -6.58 12.31
C THR A 19 4.45 -6.43 11.98
N PHE A 20 4.06 -5.44 11.17
CA PHE A 20 2.67 -5.24 10.78
C PHE A 20 2.14 -6.36 9.89
N ALA A 21 2.93 -6.84 8.93
CA ALA A 21 2.55 -7.97 8.08
C ALA A 21 2.35 -9.27 8.90
N GLU A 22 3.29 -9.57 9.80
CA GLU A 22 3.26 -10.76 10.66
C GLU A 22 2.15 -10.69 11.73
N SER A 23 1.68 -9.50 12.10
CA SER A 23 0.61 -9.33 13.10
C SER A 23 -0.74 -9.92 12.65
N GLY A 24 -0.96 -10.10 11.35
CA GLY A 24 -2.23 -10.53 10.78
C GLY A 24 -3.37 -9.51 10.91
N MET A 25 -3.12 -8.31 11.47
CA MET A 25 -4.14 -7.28 11.67
C MET A 25 -4.58 -6.62 10.36
N PHE A 26 -3.71 -6.58 9.36
CA PHE A 26 -3.94 -5.88 8.09
C PHE A 26 -4.14 -6.88 6.96
N THR A 27 -5.40 -7.14 6.61
CA THR A 27 -5.77 -8.17 5.63
C THR A 27 -5.31 -7.86 4.20
N ASP A 28 -5.05 -6.58 3.90
CA ASP A 28 -4.58 -6.06 2.62
C ASP A 28 -3.06 -5.80 2.58
N ALA A 29 -2.33 -6.23 3.61
CA ALA A 29 -0.87 -6.10 3.69
C ALA A 29 -0.25 -7.31 4.42
N LYS A 30 -0.41 -8.50 3.84
CA LYS A 30 0.06 -9.77 4.41
C LYS A 30 1.56 -10.01 4.21
N ALA A 31 2.17 -9.35 3.24
CA ALA A 31 3.60 -9.42 2.98
C ALA A 31 4.31 -8.14 3.45
N MET A 32 5.55 -8.28 3.92
CA MET A 32 6.38 -7.14 4.36
C MET A 32 6.47 -6.04 3.29
N GLY A 33 6.60 -6.42 2.00
CA GLY A 33 6.68 -5.45 0.90
C GLY A 33 5.40 -4.63 0.74
N GLN A 34 4.22 -5.21 0.93
CA GLN A 34 2.94 -4.49 0.89
C GLN A 34 2.83 -3.49 2.04
N ALA A 35 3.19 -3.92 3.25
CA ALA A 35 3.23 -3.04 4.42
C ALA A 35 4.27 -1.91 4.24
N PHE A 36 5.46 -2.23 3.72
CA PHE A 36 6.50 -1.25 3.41
C PHE A 36 5.99 -0.15 2.47
N VAL A 37 5.35 -0.53 1.36
CA VAL A 37 4.80 0.44 0.38
C VAL A 37 3.75 1.33 1.03
N LYS A 38 2.86 0.79 1.86
CA LYS A 38 1.84 1.59 2.58
C LYS A 38 2.48 2.58 3.55
N ILE A 39 3.46 2.15 4.34
CA ILE A 39 4.18 3.01 5.30
C ILE A 39 4.95 4.09 4.54
N GLN A 40 5.67 3.73 3.47
CA GLN A 40 6.44 4.67 2.67
C GLN A 40 5.55 5.72 2.02
N ALA A 41 4.44 5.30 1.38
CA ALA A 41 3.47 6.23 0.82
C ALA A 41 2.87 7.18 1.88
N GLY A 42 2.59 6.65 3.08
CA GLY A 42 2.15 7.46 4.21
C GLY A 42 3.18 8.50 4.63
N GLN A 43 4.44 8.11 4.71
CA GLN A 43 5.53 9.01 5.09
C GLN A 43 5.69 10.17 4.10
N GLU A 44 5.59 9.91 2.80
CA GLU A 44 5.69 10.95 1.75
C GLU A 44 4.60 12.01 1.85
N ILE A 45 3.41 11.62 2.33
CA ILE A 45 2.26 12.53 2.50
C ILE A 45 2.03 12.95 3.96
N GLY A 46 3.00 12.68 4.83
CA GLY A 46 2.96 13.12 6.22
C GLY A 46 2.01 12.32 7.13
N ILE A 47 1.74 11.06 6.81
CA ILE A 47 0.85 10.18 7.59
C ILE A 47 1.70 9.19 8.42
N PRO A 48 1.45 9.08 9.75
CA PRO A 48 2.15 8.12 10.60
C PRO A 48 1.93 6.66 10.17
N PRO A 49 2.91 5.76 10.42
CA PRO A 49 2.90 4.38 9.91
C PRO A 49 1.62 3.59 10.19
N PHE A 50 1.10 3.64 11.40
CA PHE A 50 -0.12 2.90 11.75
C PHE A 50 -1.36 3.44 11.01
N ALA A 51 -1.47 4.78 10.89
CA ALA A 51 -2.55 5.41 10.13
C ALA A 51 -2.42 5.11 8.63
N ALA A 52 -1.20 5.04 8.10
CA ALA A 52 -0.94 4.62 6.72
C ALA A 52 -1.38 3.17 6.49
N MET A 53 -1.03 2.25 7.39
CA MET A 53 -1.47 0.85 7.31
C MET A 53 -3.00 0.71 7.32
N SER A 54 -3.69 1.51 8.12
CA SER A 54 -5.15 1.44 8.30
C SER A 54 -5.92 2.17 7.19
N GLY A 55 -5.36 3.22 6.62
CA GLY A 55 -6.10 4.13 5.74
C GLY A 55 -5.57 4.25 4.32
N ILE A 56 -4.43 3.64 4.00
CA ILE A 56 -3.93 3.51 2.62
C ILE A 56 -4.21 2.08 2.15
N HIS A 57 -4.84 1.95 0.98
CA HIS A 57 -5.12 0.67 0.36
C HIS A 57 -4.41 0.58 -0.99
N ILE A 58 -3.84 -0.57 -1.32
CA ILE A 58 -3.24 -0.81 -2.62
C ILE A 58 -4.27 -1.52 -3.50
N ILE A 59 -4.84 -0.80 -4.45
CA ILE A 59 -5.86 -1.33 -5.36
C ILE A 59 -5.32 -1.25 -6.79
N GLN A 60 -5.21 -2.40 -7.46
CA GLN A 60 -4.66 -2.51 -8.81
C GLN A 60 -3.24 -1.88 -8.93
N GLY A 61 -2.40 -2.10 -7.92
CA GLY A 61 -1.05 -1.54 -7.87
C GLY A 61 -0.97 -0.03 -7.60
N LYS A 62 -2.10 0.64 -7.35
CA LYS A 62 -2.15 2.07 -7.03
C LYS A 62 -2.48 2.29 -5.56
N PRO A 63 -1.74 3.14 -4.85
CA PRO A 63 -2.12 3.55 -3.51
C PRO A 63 -3.38 4.42 -3.58
N THR A 64 -4.38 4.05 -2.81
CA THR A 64 -5.63 4.79 -2.63
C THR A 64 -5.77 5.19 -1.17
N LEU A 65 -6.29 6.39 -0.91
CA LEU A 65 -6.46 6.91 0.43
C LEU A 65 -7.92 6.79 0.86
N GLY A 66 -8.16 6.28 2.06
CA GLY A 66 -9.48 6.34 2.66
C GLY A 66 -9.96 7.78 2.84
N ALA A 67 -11.23 8.05 2.62
CA ALA A 67 -11.82 9.39 2.70
C ALA A 67 -11.53 10.09 4.04
N GLY A 68 -11.46 9.35 5.13
CA GLY A 68 -11.10 9.86 6.45
C GLY A 68 -9.69 10.41 6.53
N LEU A 69 -8.71 9.77 5.87
CA LEU A 69 -7.34 10.28 5.79
C LEU A 69 -7.27 11.55 4.95
N ILE A 70 -7.97 11.59 3.82
CA ILE A 70 -8.05 12.78 2.96
C ILE A 70 -8.63 13.94 3.76
N ALA A 71 -9.75 13.74 4.41
CA ALA A 71 -10.43 14.75 5.23
C ALA A 71 -9.54 15.25 6.38
N SER A 72 -8.83 14.34 7.05
CA SER A 72 -7.89 14.67 8.12
C SER A 72 -6.70 15.48 7.61
N ALA A 73 -6.14 15.12 6.44
CA ALA A 73 -5.02 15.82 5.83
C ALA A 73 -5.38 17.26 5.44
N VAL A 74 -6.58 17.49 4.89
CA VAL A 74 -7.07 18.84 4.58
C VAL A 74 -7.06 19.72 5.84
N LYS A 75 -7.68 19.24 6.92
CA LYS A 75 -7.71 19.98 8.21
C LYS A 75 -6.33 20.10 8.85
N GLY A 76 -5.54 19.04 8.79
CA GLY A 76 -4.18 18.99 9.34
C GLY A 76 -3.18 19.86 8.59
N SER A 77 -3.46 20.25 7.34
CA SER A 77 -2.60 21.14 6.54
C SER A 77 -2.40 22.53 7.17
N GLY A 78 -3.34 22.98 8.01
CA GLY A 78 -3.37 24.33 8.57
C GLY A 78 -3.59 25.44 7.55
N LYS A 79 -3.65 25.09 6.26
CA LYS A 79 -3.88 26.00 5.13
C LYS A 79 -5.31 25.95 4.65
N TYR A 80 -5.88 24.75 4.63
CA TYR A 80 -7.22 24.48 4.12
C TYR A 80 -8.13 23.92 5.20
N ASP A 81 -9.43 24.12 5.02
CA ASP A 81 -10.50 23.48 5.78
C ASP A 81 -11.62 23.06 4.83
N TYR A 82 -12.57 22.30 5.33
CA TYR A 82 -13.77 21.95 4.60
C TYR A 82 -15.00 21.98 5.52
N LYS A 83 -16.15 22.26 4.92
CA LYS A 83 -17.46 22.25 5.58
C LYS A 83 -18.44 21.41 4.77
N VAL A 84 -19.01 20.40 5.39
CA VAL A 84 -20.09 19.61 4.76
C VAL A 84 -21.37 20.44 4.83
N LEU A 85 -21.88 20.84 3.68
CA LEU A 85 -23.12 21.61 3.55
C LEU A 85 -24.34 20.68 3.56
N LYS A 86 -24.22 19.57 2.85
CA LYS A 86 -25.30 18.58 2.73
C LYS A 86 -24.72 17.17 2.67
N LEU A 87 -25.31 16.25 3.40
CA LEU A 87 -24.97 14.82 3.39
C LEU A 87 -26.21 13.99 3.66
N ASP A 88 -26.79 13.46 2.60
CA ASP A 88 -27.92 12.52 2.66
C ASP A 88 -27.69 11.34 1.69
N ASP A 89 -28.69 10.48 1.50
CA ASP A 89 -28.58 9.31 0.63
C ASP A 89 -28.59 9.66 -0.87
N LYS A 90 -28.80 10.93 -1.22
CA LYS A 90 -28.92 11.39 -2.60
C LYS A 90 -27.75 12.26 -3.06
N ILE A 91 -27.15 13.02 -2.14
CA ILE A 91 -26.07 13.98 -2.49
C ILE A 91 -25.19 14.26 -1.28
N CYS A 92 -23.90 14.41 -1.54
CA CYS A 92 -22.95 15.07 -0.65
C CYS A 92 -22.47 16.35 -1.32
N SER A 93 -22.45 17.46 -0.56
CA SER A 93 -21.91 18.76 -0.98
C SER A 93 -20.98 19.29 0.10
N VAL A 94 -19.76 19.65 -0.30
CA VAL A 94 -18.67 20.06 0.57
C VAL A 94 -18.06 21.36 0.05
N ASP A 95 -18.05 22.39 0.88
CA ASP A 95 -17.25 23.60 0.63
C ASP A 95 -15.82 23.39 1.11
N PHE A 96 -14.89 23.87 0.31
CA PHE A 96 -13.48 23.97 0.65
C PHE A 96 -13.13 25.41 0.98
N LEU A 97 -12.34 25.61 2.04
CA LEU A 97 -12.01 26.92 2.57
C LEU A 97 -10.50 27.09 2.65
N GLN A 98 -10.06 28.33 2.43
CA GLN A 98 -8.69 28.78 2.70
C GLN A 98 -8.76 30.14 3.42
N GLY A 99 -8.09 30.24 4.57
CA GLY A 99 -8.14 31.45 5.38
C GLY A 99 -9.55 31.81 5.88
N GLY A 100 -10.47 30.85 5.93
CA GLY A 100 -11.87 31.05 6.33
C GLY A 100 -12.82 31.40 5.18
N GLU A 101 -12.30 31.67 3.98
CA GLU A 101 -13.10 31.96 2.79
C GLU A 101 -13.33 30.72 1.95
N VAL A 102 -14.52 30.61 1.34
CA VAL A 102 -14.86 29.50 0.44
C VAL A 102 -14.13 29.65 -0.88
N ILE A 103 -13.27 28.71 -1.23
CA ILE A 103 -12.50 28.68 -2.48
C ILE A 103 -13.15 27.79 -3.55
N GLY A 104 -14.10 26.95 -3.17
CA GLY A 104 -14.85 26.12 -4.10
C GLY A 104 -15.79 25.15 -3.42
N ASN A 105 -16.70 24.57 -4.21
CA ASN A 105 -17.65 23.56 -3.76
C ASN A 105 -17.47 22.29 -4.58
N SER A 106 -17.43 21.14 -3.91
CA SER A 106 -17.46 19.83 -4.53
C SER A 106 -18.73 19.11 -4.13
N SER A 107 -19.49 18.65 -5.10
CA SER A 107 -20.68 17.84 -4.86
C SER A 107 -20.63 16.53 -5.66
N PHE A 108 -21.25 15.49 -5.10
CA PHE A 108 -21.38 14.22 -5.76
C PHE A 108 -22.75 13.60 -5.43
N SER A 109 -23.51 13.32 -6.47
CA SER A 109 -24.90 12.85 -6.36
C SER A 109 -25.02 11.32 -6.53
N ILE A 110 -26.17 10.78 -6.18
CA ILE A 110 -26.49 9.37 -6.42
C ILE A 110 -26.53 9.05 -7.92
N GLU A 111 -26.93 10.01 -8.76
CA GLU A 111 -26.93 9.89 -10.22
C GLU A 111 -25.49 9.80 -10.75
N ASP A 112 -24.58 10.62 -10.20
CA ASP A 112 -23.15 10.55 -10.54
C ASP A 112 -22.54 9.23 -10.10
N ALA A 113 -22.90 8.76 -8.91
CA ALA A 113 -22.45 7.49 -8.39
C ALA A 113 -22.89 6.30 -9.25
N LYS A 114 -24.14 6.32 -9.75
CA LYS A 114 -24.65 5.31 -10.68
C LYS A 114 -23.94 5.34 -12.02
N LYS A 115 -23.71 6.54 -12.59
CA LYS A 115 -22.94 6.69 -13.82
C LYS A 115 -21.49 6.20 -13.68
N ALA A 116 -20.87 6.48 -12.53
CA ALA A 116 -19.51 6.06 -12.21
C ALA A 116 -19.41 4.61 -11.73
N GLN A 117 -20.52 3.88 -11.63
CA GLN A 117 -20.60 2.50 -11.10
C GLN A 117 -19.90 2.37 -9.74
N THR A 118 -20.14 3.35 -8.85
CA THR A 118 -19.52 3.39 -7.53
C THR A 118 -19.93 2.18 -6.69
N LYS A 119 -18.92 1.44 -6.19
CA LYS A 119 -19.15 0.26 -5.36
C LYS A 119 -19.88 0.61 -4.06
N ASN A 120 -20.63 -0.35 -3.53
CA ASN A 120 -21.33 -0.26 -2.25
C ASN A 120 -22.27 0.95 -2.09
N ILE A 121 -22.61 1.64 -3.18
CA ILE A 121 -23.48 2.83 -3.14
C ILE A 121 -24.86 2.52 -2.55
N ASP A 122 -25.39 1.33 -2.80
CA ASP A 122 -26.70 0.90 -2.28
C ASP A 122 -26.66 0.56 -0.79
N LYS A 123 -25.48 0.14 -0.27
CA LYS A 123 -25.33 -0.25 1.14
C LYS A 123 -24.96 0.93 2.04
N PHE A 124 -24.10 1.81 1.54
CA PHE A 124 -23.53 2.93 2.31
C PHE A 124 -23.51 4.23 1.52
N PRO A 125 -24.68 4.73 1.04
CA PRO A 125 -24.74 5.85 0.12
C PRO A 125 -24.02 7.09 0.67
N LYS A 126 -24.28 7.51 1.89
CA LYS A 126 -23.64 8.69 2.50
C LYS A 126 -22.12 8.60 2.51
N ASN A 127 -21.58 7.43 2.89
CA ASN A 127 -20.12 7.25 2.95
C ASN A 127 -19.49 7.32 1.57
N MET A 128 -20.13 6.68 0.58
CA MET A 128 -19.63 6.66 -0.80
C MET A 128 -19.73 8.05 -1.45
N LEU A 129 -20.83 8.76 -1.24
CA LEU A 129 -21.00 10.12 -1.75
C LEU A 129 -20.01 11.09 -1.09
N PHE A 130 -19.79 10.98 0.21
CA PHE A 130 -18.77 11.78 0.90
C PHE A 130 -17.36 11.48 0.39
N ALA A 131 -17.00 10.20 0.25
CA ALA A 131 -15.68 9.79 -0.22
C ALA A 131 -15.36 10.40 -1.59
N ARG A 132 -16.32 10.38 -2.50
CA ARG A 132 -16.18 10.97 -3.84
C ARG A 132 -16.14 12.51 -3.81
N ALA A 133 -17.01 13.15 -3.03
CA ALA A 133 -17.05 14.61 -2.93
C ALA A 133 -15.75 15.15 -2.31
N ILE A 134 -15.25 14.56 -1.22
CA ILE A 134 -14.00 15.02 -0.58
C ILE A 134 -12.77 14.78 -1.48
N SER A 135 -12.67 13.63 -2.14
CA SER A 135 -11.56 13.32 -3.05
C SER A 135 -11.52 14.25 -4.25
N ASN A 136 -12.66 14.48 -4.90
CA ASN A 136 -12.75 15.40 -6.01
C ASN A 136 -12.38 16.85 -5.61
N GLY A 137 -12.93 17.31 -4.49
CA GLY A 137 -12.68 18.66 -4.02
C GLY A 137 -11.21 18.92 -3.64
N VAL A 138 -10.54 17.93 -3.04
CA VAL A 138 -9.10 18.04 -2.76
C VAL A 138 -8.29 18.16 -4.04
N LYS A 139 -8.58 17.35 -5.06
CA LYS A 139 -7.89 17.43 -6.36
C LYS A 139 -8.07 18.81 -7.03
N TRP A 140 -9.21 19.43 -6.86
CA TRP A 140 -9.54 20.68 -7.55
C TRP A 140 -9.10 21.91 -6.77
N PHE A 141 -9.25 21.91 -5.45
CA PHE A 141 -9.10 23.11 -4.63
C PHE A 141 -7.91 23.06 -3.68
N CYS A 142 -7.38 21.88 -3.35
CA CYS A 142 -6.31 21.69 -2.38
C CYS A 142 -5.21 20.73 -2.90
N PRO A 143 -4.74 20.88 -4.17
CA PRO A 143 -3.85 19.88 -4.78
C PRO A 143 -2.49 19.76 -4.08
N ASP A 144 -2.08 20.78 -3.34
CA ASP A 144 -0.83 20.86 -2.60
C ASP A 144 -0.89 20.23 -1.19
N VAL A 145 -2.03 19.68 -0.79
CA VAL A 145 -2.13 18.90 0.46
C VAL A 145 -1.39 17.57 0.35
N PHE A 146 -1.33 17.01 -0.87
CA PHE A 146 -0.65 15.75 -1.16
C PHE A 146 0.39 15.95 -2.28
N ALA A 147 1.51 15.25 -2.16
CA ALA A 147 2.60 15.31 -3.14
C ALA A 147 2.30 14.58 -4.46
N GLY A 148 1.11 13.99 -4.63
CA GLY A 148 0.76 13.20 -5.82
C GLY A 148 -0.75 13.03 -6.00
N PRO A 149 -1.15 12.25 -7.02
CA PRO A 149 -2.56 12.02 -7.29
C PRO A 149 -3.23 11.27 -6.14
N VAL A 150 -4.38 11.75 -5.71
CA VAL A 150 -5.18 11.19 -4.63
C VAL A 150 -6.39 10.49 -5.23
N TYR A 151 -6.57 9.23 -4.87
CA TYR A 151 -7.73 8.44 -5.25
C TYR A 151 -8.36 7.81 -4.01
N VAL A 152 -9.68 7.69 -3.99
CA VAL A 152 -10.36 6.84 -3.01
C VAL A 152 -10.64 5.46 -3.61
N PRO A 153 -10.78 4.41 -2.78
CA PRO A 153 -11.10 3.06 -3.26
C PRO A 153 -12.32 3.01 -4.18
N GLU A 154 -13.29 3.88 -3.94
CA GLU A 154 -14.53 4.00 -4.69
C GLU A 154 -14.36 4.55 -6.12
N GLU A 155 -13.17 5.08 -6.45
CA GLU A 155 -12.83 5.54 -7.80
C GLU A 155 -12.23 4.44 -8.68
N MET A 156 -11.83 3.32 -8.08
CA MET A 156 -11.19 2.24 -8.82
C MET A 156 -12.23 1.37 -9.55
N PRO A 157 -11.99 1.05 -10.85
CA PRO A 157 -12.88 0.18 -11.61
C PRO A 157 -12.94 -1.23 -11.02
N ASP A 158 -14.02 -1.94 -11.31
CA ASP A 158 -14.31 -3.26 -10.75
C ASP A 158 -13.46 -4.41 -11.29
N ASN A 159 -12.61 -4.15 -12.28
CA ASN A 159 -11.69 -5.14 -12.82
C ASN A 159 -10.59 -5.43 -11.78
N THR A 160 -10.97 -6.14 -10.75
CA THR A 160 -10.04 -6.73 -9.80
C THR A 160 -9.28 -7.86 -10.50
N VAL A 161 -8.25 -7.50 -11.21
CA VAL A 161 -7.10 -8.38 -11.27
C VAL A 161 -6.55 -8.33 -9.84
N ASP A 162 -6.81 -9.38 -9.10
CA ASP A 162 -6.30 -9.53 -7.74
C ASP A 162 -4.78 -9.59 -7.84
N VAL A 163 -4.10 -8.44 -7.74
CA VAL A 163 -2.64 -8.35 -7.63
C VAL A 163 -2.17 -8.86 -6.25
N ASN A 164 -3.04 -9.58 -5.53
CA ASN A 164 -2.69 -10.24 -4.29
C ASN A 164 -1.81 -11.50 -4.48
N HIS A 165 -1.47 -11.84 -5.70
CA HIS A 165 -0.49 -12.87 -6.03
C HIS A 165 0.75 -12.28 -6.74
N ILE A 166 1.47 -11.38 -6.09
CA ILE A 166 2.89 -11.62 -6.02
C ILE A 166 3.01 -12.64 -4.89
N GLU A 167 3.01 -13.92 -5.22
CA GLU A 167 3.65 -14.90 -4.37
C GLU A 167 5.05 -14.34 -4.14
N VAL A 168 5.27 -13.78 -2.96
CA VAL A 168 6.61 -13.72 -2.41
C VAL A 168 6.93 -15.20 -2.22
N ILE A 169 7.55 -15.79 -3.21
CA ILE A 169 8.11 -17.14 -3.09
C ILE A 169 9.16 -16.96 -2.00
N GLU A 170 8.78 -17.25 -0.76
CA GLU A 170 9.77 -17.36 0.30
C GLU A 170 10.78 -18.39 -0.19
N PRO A 171 12.07 -18.03 -0.24
CA PRO A 171 13.07 -18.92 -0.77
C PRO A 171 13.00 -20.26 0.00
N THR A 172 12.83 -21.33 -0.72
CA THR A 172 12.72 -22.66 -0.12
C THR A 172 14.01 -22.96 0.64
N ILE A 173 13.92 -23.22 1.93
CA ILE A 173 15.06 -23.69 2.74
C ILE A 173 15.16 -25.20 2.53
N LEU A 174 16.27 -25.65 1.94
CA LEU A 174 16.50 -27.06 1.70
C LEU A 174 16.76 -27.78 3.04
N ASN A 175 16.00 -28.83 3.31
CA ASN A 175 16.34 -29.75 4.40
C ASN A 175 17.55 -30.60 4.00
N LYS A 176 18.17 -31.29 5.01
CA LYS A 176 19.38 -32.08 4.79
C LYS A 176 19.22 -33.10 3.66
N LYS A 177 18.12 -33.88 3.63
CA LYS A 177 17.87 -34.88 2.62
C LYS A 177 17.71 -34.34 1.19
N GLN A 178 17.13 -33.14 1.08
CA GLN A 178 17.02 -32.43 -0.20
C GLN A 178 18.37 -31.88 -0.65
N PHE A 179 19.18 -31.38 0.29
CA PHE A 179 20.50 -30.87 0.01
C PHE A 179 21.48 -31.95 -0.37
N ASP A 180 21.42 -33.13 0.28
CA ASP A 180 22.25 -34.28 -0.07
C ASP A 180 22.03 -34.70 -1.54
N LYS A 181 20.79 -34.62 -2.04
CA LYS A 181 20.49 -34.87 -3.46
C LYS A 181 21.07 -33.80 -4.41
N VAL A 182 21.24 -32.59 -3.95
CA VAL A 182 21.88 -31.55 -4.75
C VAL A 182 23.35 -31.89 -5.00
N LEU A 183 24.03 -32.46 -4.04
CA LEU A 183 25.45 -32.83 -4.14
C LEU A 183 25.69 -34.12 -4.93
N GLU A 184 24.67 -34.83 -5.42
CA GLU A 184 24.81 -36.08 -6.17
C GLU A 184 25.51 -35.91 -7.52
N ASN A 185 25.33 -34.73 -8.18
CA ASN A 185 25.99 -34.46 -9.46
C ASN A 185 26.11 -32.96 -9.73
N VAL A 186 26.99 -32.62 -10.69
CA VAL A 186 27.31 -31.24 -11.08
C VAL A 186 26.11 -30.46 -11.57
N ASP A 187 25.20 -31.10 -12.33
CA ASP A 187 24.04 -30.41 -12.92
C ASP A 187 23.04 -29.98 -11.84
N THR A 188 22.86 -30.83 -10.80
CA THR A 188 21.99 -30.48 -9.66
C THR A 188 22.59 -29.37 -8.82
N VAL A 189 23.90 -29.34 -8.65
CA VAL A 189 24.61 -28.21 -7.97
C VAL A 189 24.44 -26.92 -8.75
N ASN A 190 24.65 -26.93 -10.07
CA ASN A 190 24.49 -25.73 -10.89
C ASN A 190 23.06 -25.20 -10.87
N ARG A 191 22.04 -26.05 -11.00
CA ARG A 191 20.62 -25.66 -10.86
C ARG A 191 20.30 -25.08 -9.49
N CYS A 192 20.90 -25.60 -8.43
CA CYS A 192 20.72 -25.06 -7.08
C CYS A 192 21.31 -23.66 -6.99
N ILE A 193 22.50 -23.42 -7.55
CA ILE A 193 23.16 -22.11 -7.59
C ILE A 193 22.31 -21.10 -8.36
N ASP A 194 21.79 -21.49 -9.53
CA ASP A 194 20.91 -20.64 -10.33
C ASP A 194 19.65 -20.29 -9.53
N ALA A 195 19.01 -21.27 -8.85
CA ALA A 195 17.84 -21.04 -8.02
C ALA A 195 18.12 -20.15 -6.79
N VAL A 196 19.36 -20.20 -6.24
CA VAL A 196 19.80 -19.27 -5.19
C VAL A 196 19.98 -17.87 -5.73
N SER A 197 20.60 -17.71 -6.91
CA SER A 197 20.79 -16.41 -7.56
C SER A 197 19.46 -15.75 -7.95
N GLU A 198 18.47 -16.56 -8.30
CA GLU A 198 17.10 -16.13 -8.60
C GLU A 198 16.23 -15.89 -7.33
N GLY A 199 16.79 -16.12 -6.13
CA GLY A 199 16.09 -15.95 -4.86
C GLY A 199 15.03 -17.02 -4.55
N LYS A 200 15.00 -18.14 -5.30
CA LYS A 200 14.05 -19.24 -5.12
C LYS A 200 14.43 -20.17 -3.98
N ILE A 201 15.73 -20.29 -3.69
CA ILE A 201 16.31 -21.14 -2.64
C ILE A 201 17.19 -20.30 -1.74
N LYS A 202 17.14 -20.56 -0.43
CA LYS A 202 18.06 -20.00 0.55
C LYS A 202 18.86 -21.14 1.18
N LEU A 203 20.17 -21.04 1.11
CA LEU A 203 21.09 -22.00 1.73
C LEU A 203 21.46 -21.55 3.15
N SER A 204 21.70 -22.51 4.04
CA SER A 204 22.39 -22.24 5.31
C SER A 204 23.87 -21.96 5.05
N GLU A 205 24.57 -21.34 6.01
CA GLU A 205 26.01 -21.11 5.91
C GLU A 205 26.81 -22.42 5.66
N GLU A 206 26.44 -23.51 6.34
CA GLU A 206 27.04 -24.83 6.15
C GLU A 206 26.81 -25.35 4.73
N GLN A 207 25.61 -25.23 4.19
CA GLN A 207 25.28 -25.68 2.83
C GLN A 207 26.02 -24.86 1.76
N ALA A 208 26.18 -23.56 1.96
CA ALA A 208 26.94 -22.70 1.05
C ALA A 208 28.44 -23.10 1.01
N ILE A 209 29.03 -23.39 2.17
CA ILE A 209 30.42 -23.86 2.27
C ILE A 209 30.60 -25.20 1.53
N LEU A 210 29.66 -26.14 1.70
CA LEU A 210 29.72 -27.44 1.05
C LEU A 210 29.64 -27.34 -0.49
N ILE A 211 28.81 -26.43 -1.02
CA ILE A 211 28.74 -26.15 -2.45
C ILE A 211 30.07 -25.58 -2.99
N GLU A 212 30.69 -24.65 -2.28
CA GLU A 212 31.99 -24.09 -2.67
C GLU A 212 33.11 -25.17 -2.61
N GLN A 213 33.13 -26.03 -1.62
CA GLN A 213 34.05 -27.17 -1.55
C GLN A 213 33.83 -28.11 -2.73
N TYR A 214 32.58 -28.44 -3.06
CA TYR A 214 32.26 -29.31 -4.19
C TYR A 214 32.76 -28.74 -5.51
N LYS A 215 32.55 -27.39 -5.74
CA LYS A 215 33.09 -26.71 -6.93
C LYS A 215 34.62 -26.81 -7.01
N SER A 216 35.33 -26.62 -5.90
CA SER A 216 36.79 -26.66 -5.87
C SER A 216 37.35 -28.07 -6.20
N THR A 217 36.59 -29.14 -5.95
CA THR A 217 36.98 -30.51 -6.32
C THR A 217 36.77 -30.80 -7.80
N LEU A 218 35.98 -30.00 -8.52
CA LEU A 218 35.74 -30.17 -9.96
C LEU A 218 36.74 -29.44 -10.84
N ILE A 219 37.53 -28.52 -10.27
CA ILE A 219 38.49 -27.68 -10.98
C ILE A 219 39.93 -28.28 -10.94
N ASN A 220 40.14 -29.30 -10.12
CA ASN A 220 41.37 -30.10 -10.03
C ASN A 220 41.23 -31.42 -10.76
#